data_6f8470d6a5bae5bef4f8aed15ca768a8
#
_entry.id   6f8470d6a5bae5bef4f8aed15ca768a8
#
_cell.length_a   1.000
_cell.length_b   1.000
_cell.length_c   1.000
_cell.angle_alpha   90.00
_cell.angle_beta   90.00
_cell.angle_gamma   90.00
#
_symmetry.space_group_name_H-M   'P 1'
#
loop_
_entity.id
_entity.type
_entity.pdbx_description
1 polymer ?
#
loop_
_entity_poly.entity_id
_entity_poly.type
_entity_poly.pdbx_seq_one_letter_code
_entity_poly.pdbx_strand_id
1 'polypeptide(L)'
;PGDVFYLHSRLLERAAKIIESDEVAQRMNDIPDSIRHLVKGGGSLTALPIIETQAGDVSAYIPTNVISITVGQIFLESSLFNAGIRPAINVGISVSRVGGNAQIKSMKKVAGTLKVDQAQYRELEAFSKFGSDLDPATLAVLDKGSKNVAILKQNLFSPNKIEEQDAIIYCGTRGLLKNVPVHK
;
A
#
# COMPACT_ATOMS: atom_id res chain seq x y z
N PRO A 1 7.57 -9.96 -27.74
CA PRO A 1 6.89 -10.60 -26.62
C PRO A 1 5.40 -10.79 -26.84
N GLY A 2 4.94 -10.56 -28.05
CA GLY A 2 3.61 -10.91 -28.50
C GLY A 2 2.47 -10.13 -27.82
N ASP A 3 1.38 -10.85 -27.55
CA ASP A 3 0.13 -10.28 -27.05
C ASP A 3 0.02 -10.25 -25.51
N VAL A 4 1.11 -10.48 -24.78
CA VAL A 4 1.08 -10.59 -23.31
C VAL A 4 0.60 -9.31 -22.63
N PHE A 5 1.00 -8.16 -23.12
CA PHE A 5 0.51 -6.88 -22.59
C PHE A 5 -1.01 -6.75 -22.75
N TYR A 6 -1.55 -7.08 -23.92
CA TYR A 6 -2.99 -7.03 -24.16
C TYR A 6 -3.75 -8.06 -23.33
N LEU A 7 -3.18 -9.24 -23.10
CA LEU A 7 -3.78 -10.24 -22.24
C LEU A 7 -3.94 -9.72 -20.81
N HIS A 8 -2.88 -9.17 -20.24
CA HIS A 8 -2.90 -8.62 -18.89
C HIS A 8 -3.82 -7.40 -18.80
N SER A 9 -3.76 -6.47 -19.76
CA SER A 9 -4.59 -5.27 -19.72
C SER A 9 -6.08 -5.62 -19.83
N ARG A 10 -6.47 -6.47 -20.76
CA ARG A 10 -7.87 -6.90 -20.91
C ARG A 10 -8.41 -7.60 -19.66
N LEU A 11 -7.58 -8.42 -19.00
CA LEU A 11 -7.96 -9.08 -17.76
C LEU A 11 -8.11 -8.08 -16.61
N LEU A 12 -7.16 -7.20 -16.43
CA LEU A 12 -7.12 -6.26 -15.30
C LEU A 12 -8.11 -5.10 -15.47
N GLU A 13 -8.45 -4.71 -16.69
CA GLU A 13 -9.49 -3.73 -16.97
C GLU A 13 -10.91 -4.17 -16.57
N ARG A 14 -11.10 -5.46 -16.29
CA ARG A 14 -12.36 -5.94 -15.69
C ARG A 14 -12.54 -5.44 -14.26
N ALA A 15 -11.46 -5.10 -13.56
CA ALA A 15 -11.51 -4.45 -12.26
C ALA A 15 -11.86 -2.96 -12.44
N ALA A 16 -13.11 -2.63 -12.17
CA ALA A 16 -13.64 -1.28 -12.37
C ALA A 16 -14.72 -0.96 -11.34
N LYS A 17 -15.01 0.32 -11.19
CA LYS A 17 -16.20 0.81 -10.51
C LYS A 17 -17.22 1.24 -11.57
N ILE A 18 -18.41 0.67 -11.50
CA ILE A 18 -19.51 1.01 -12.41
C ILE A 18 -20.19 2.29 -11.94
N ILE A 19 -20.64 3.11 -12.89
CA ILE A 19 -21.42 4.31 -12.63
C ILE A 19 -22.71 3.97 -11.85
N GLU A 20 -23.13 4.85 -10.95
CA GLU A 20 -24.25 4.58 -10.04
C GLU A 20 -25.62 4.54 -10.74
N SER A 21 -25.78 5.25 -11.87
CA SER A 21 -27.03 5.29 -12.62
C SER A 21 -27.25 3.99 -13.42
N ASP A 22 -28.34 3.27 -13.15
CA ASP A 22 -28.73 2.08 -13.88
C ASP A 22 -28.95 2.36 -15.38
N GLU A 23 -29.59 3.48 -15.72
CA GLU A 23 -29.82 3.87 -17.10
C GLU A 23 -28.54 4.04 -17.90
N VAL A 24 -27.52 4.68 -17.29
CA VAL A 24 -26.23 4.89 -17.94
C VAL A 24 -25.46 3.57 -18.03
N ALA A 25 -25.47 2.77 -16.97
CA ALA A 25 -24.83 1.47 -16.95
C ALA A 25 -25.39 0.53 -18.04
N GLN A 26 -26.71 0.54 -18.24
CA GLN A 26 -27.37 -0.26 -19.28
C GLN A 26 -27.08 0.21 -20.72
N ARG A 27 -26.64 1.45 -20.91
CA ARG A 27 -26.30 2.00 -22.24
C ARG A 27 -24.84 1.76 -22.65
N MET A 28 -24.03 1.11 -21.83
CA MET A 28 -22.65 0.81 -22.16
C MET A 28 -22.57 -0.10 -23.40
N ASN A 29 -21.63 0.20 -24.30
CA ASN A 29 -21.56 -0.43 -25.62
C ASN A 29 -21.20 -1.92 -25.58
N ASP A 30 -20.46 -2.35 -24.56
CA ASP A 30 -19.93 -3.72 -24.47
C ASP A 30 -20.91 -4.72 -23.82
N ILE A 31 -22.14 -4.31 -23.55
CA ILE A 31 -23.15 -5.17 -22.91
C ILE A 31 -24.00 -5.83 -23.99
N PRO A 32 -24.04 -7.17 -24.03
CA PRO A 32 -24.96 -7.90 -24.91
C PRO A 32 -26.42 -7.53 -24.61
N ASP A 33 -27.22 -7.34 -25.64
CA ASP A 33 -28.64 -6.93 -25.51
C ASP A 33 -29.46 -7.90 -24.66
N SER A 34 -29.13 -9.18 -24.69
CA SER A 34 -29.81 -10.23 -23.93
C SER A 34 -29.72 -10.05 -22.40
N ILE A 35 -28.67 -9.42 -21.90
CA ILE A 35 -28.44 -9.22 -20.46
C ILE A 35 -28.52 -7.75 -20.05
N ARG A 36 -28.69 -6.84 -20.98
CA ARG A 36 -28.71 -5.38 -20.74
C ARG A 36 -29.71 -4.99 -19.65
N HIS A 37 -30.87 -5.59 -19.63
CA HIS A 37 -31.92 -5.34 -18.63
C HIS A 37 -31.58 -5.83 -17.22
N LEU A 38 -30.57 -6.69 -17.07
CA LEU A 38 -30.09 -7.21 -15.79
C LEU A 38 -28.97 -6.33 -15.18
N VAL A 39 -28.38 -5.43 -15.98
CA VAL A 39 -27.28 -4.60 -15.55
C VAL A 39 -27.78 -3.54 -14.59
N LYS A 40 -27.10 -3.41 -13.45
CA LYS A 40 -27.31 -2.37 -12.45
C LYS A 40 -26.04 -1.54 -12.29
N GLY A 41 -26.22 -0.28 -11.90
CA GLY A 41 -25.14 0.62 -11.56
C GLY A 41 -24.57 0.36 -10.16
N GLY A 42 -23.49 1.08 -9.82
CA GLY A 42 -22.92 1.17 -8.47
C GLY A 42 -22.06 -0.02 -8.04
N GLY A 43 -21.85 -1.04 -8.86
CA GLY A 43 -20.98 -2.17 -8.55
C GLY A 43 -19.49 -1.81 -8.65
N SER A 44 -18.64 -2.56 -7.95
CA SER A 44 -17.19 -2.45 -8.06
C SER A 44 -16.49 -3.80 -7.96
N LEU A 45 -15.40 -3.96 -8.69
CA LEU A 45 -14.51 -5.12 -8.65
C LEU A 45 -13.08 -4.64 -8.44
N THR A 46 -12.43 -5.11 -7.39
CA THR A 46 -11.00 -4.85 -7.12
C THR A 46 -10.19 -6.10 -7.44
N ALA A 47 -9.16 -5.97 -8.25
CA ALA A 47 -8.20 -7.03 -8.55
C ALA A 47 -6.88 -6.78 -7.82
N LEU A 48 -6.33 -7.82 -7.23
CA LEU A 48 -5.01 -7.84 -6.60
C LEU A 48 -4.12 -8.88 -7.31
N PRO A 49 -3.53 -8.54 -8.47
CA PRO A 49 -2.63 -9.45 -9.16
C PRO A 49 -1.34 -9.61 -8.36
N ILE A 50 -0.89 -10.86 -8.21
CA ILE A 50 0.38 -11.19 -7.54
C ILE A 50 1.39 -11.56 -8.61
N ILE A 51 2.49 -10.82 -8.65
CA ILE A 51 3.58 -11.02 -9.62
C ILE A 51 4.85 -11.39 -8.86
N GLU A 52 5.41 -12.55 -9.20
CA GLU A 52 6.72 -12.96 -8.71
C GLU A 52 7.81 -12.25 -9.49
N THR A 53 8.78 -11.69 -8.75
CA THR A 53 9.99 -11.10 -9.35
C THR A 53 11.19 -12.03 -9.12
N GLN A 54 12.07 -12.13 -10.12
CA GLN A 54 13.33 -12.83 -9.96
C GLN A 54 14.34 -11.91 -9.26
N ALA A 55 14.82 -12.31 -8.09
CA ALA A 55 15.79 -11.54 -7.28
C ALA A 55 15.36 -10.07 -7.00
N GLY A 56 14.04 -9.79 -6.96
CA GLY A 56 13.53 -8.43 -6.74
C GLY A 56 13.57 -7.52 -7.97
N ASP A 57 13.84 -8.04 -9.16
CA ASP A 57 13.89 -7.26 -10.40
C ASP A 57 12.49 -6.84 -10.86
N VAL A 58 12.11 -5.62 -10.55
CA VAL A 58 10.85 -4.99 -11.00
C VAL A 58 10.94 -4.42 -12.41
N SER A 59 12.13 -4.36 -13.00
CA SER A 59 12.34 -3.87 -14.36
C SER A 59 12.10 -4.92 -15.44
N ALA A 60 11.89 -6.17 -15.04
CA ALA A 60 11.55 -7.26 -15.94
C ALA A 60 10.23 -7.00 -16.69
N TYR A 61 10.02 -7.71 -17.79
CA TYR A 61 8.92 -7.45 -18.73
C TYR A 61 7.52 -7.56 -18.08
N ILE A 62 7.24 -8.63 -17.36
CA ILE A 62 5.92 -8.86 -16.73
C ILE A 62 5.65 -7.85 -15.61
N PRO A 63 6.54 -7.66 -14.61
CA PRO A 63 6.34 -6.64 -13.58
C PRO A 63 6.12 -5.24 -14.17
N THR A 64 6.92 -4.81 -15.14
CA THR A 64 6.80 -3.50 -15.78
C THR A 64 5.44 -3.31 -16.44
N ASN A 65 4.96 -4.31 -17.18
CA ASN A 65 3.66 -4.26 -17.82
C ASN A 65 2.53 -4.15 -16.80
N VAL A 66 2.54 -4.97 -15.75
CA VAL A 66 1.48 -4.96 -14.73
C VAL A 66 1.49 -3.65 -13.94
N ILE A 67 2.65 -3.11 -13.59
CA ILE A 67 2.77 -1.80 -12.94
C ILE A 67 2.16 -0.68 -13.81
N SER A 68 2.36 -0.74 -15.13
CA SER A 68 1.81 0.27 -16.05
C SER A 68 0.29 0.21 -16.19
N ILE A 69 -0.30 -0.97 -16.07
CA ILE A 69 -1.74 -1.21 -16.21
C ILE A 69 -2.48 -0.89 -14.91
N THR A 70 -1.91 -1.25 -13.77
CA THR A 70 -2.55 -1.12 -12.45
C THR A 70 -2.47 0.30 -11.89
N VAL A 71 -3.31 0.63 -10.91
CA VAL A 71 -3.32 1.94 -10.24
C VAL A 71 -2.28 2.09 -9.14
N GLY A 72 -1.42 1.09 -8.97
CA GLY A 72 -0.33 1.11 -7.99
C GLY A 72 0.25 -0.27 -7.77
N GLN A 73 1.27 -0.34 -6.93
CA GLN A 73 1.92 -1.58 -6.53
C GLN A 73 2.24 -1.59 -5.03
N ILE A 74 2.14 -2.76 -4.44
CA ILE A 74 2.65 -3.06 -3.10
C ILE A 74 3.87 -3.94 -3.29
N PHE A 75 5.04 -3.45 -2.93
CA PHE A 75 6.31 -4.17 -3.09
C PHE A 75 6.67 -4.91 -1.81
N LEU A 76 6.80 -6.23 -1.92
CA LEU A 76 7.22 -7.11 -0.83
C LEU A 76 8.70 -7.45 -1.00
N GLU A 77 9.46 -7.36 0.08
CA GLU A 77 10.91 -7.51 0.08
C GLU A 77 11.37 -8.61 1.04
N SER A 78 12.11 -9.58 0.52
CA SER A 78 12.60 -10.72 1.30
C SER A 78 13.51 -10.31 2.47
N SER A 79 14.30 -9.27 2.29
CA SER A 79 15.18 -8.74 3.35
C SER A 79 14.37 -8.23 4.55
N LEU A 80 13.24 -7.55 4.32
CA LEU A 80 12.34 -7.10 5.38
C LEU A 80 11.67 -8.30 6.07
N PHE A 81 11.24 -9.28 5.30
CA PHE A 81 10.66 -10.50 5.86
C PHE A 81 11.62 -11.23 6.79
N ASN A 82 12.86 -11.40 6.37
CA ASN A 82 13.92 -12.05 7.15
C ASN A 82 14.33 -11.23 8.38
N ALA A 83 14.21 -9.89 8.31
CA ALA A 83 14.40 -8.99 9.46
C ALA A 83 13.22 -8.98 10.45
N GLY A 84 12.19 -9.80 10.21
CA GLY A 84 11.02 -9.88 11.09
C GLY A 84 10.02 -8.74 10.93
N ILE A 85 10.11 -7.98 9.83
CA ILE A 85 9.12 -6.97 9.45
C ILE A 85 8.04 -7.66 8.63
N ARG A 86 6.88 -7.90 9.23
CA ARG A 86 5.77 -8.61 8.60
C ARG A 86 4.46 -7.85 8.87
N PRO A 87 3.73 -7.46 7.79
CA PRO A 87 4.02 -7.71 6.37
C PRO A 87 5.30 -7.02 5.87
N ALA A 88 6.01 -7.69 4.97
CA ALA A 88 7.32 -7.26 4.46
C ALA A 88 7.19 -6.18 3.36
N ILE A 89 6.40 -5.15 3.61
CA ILE A 89 6.08 -4.09 2.65
C ILE A 89 7.18 -3.03 2.65
N ASN A 90 7.79 -2.81 1.49
CA ASN A 90 8.66 -1.66 1.29
C ASN A 90 7.82 -0.41 0.96
N VAL A 91 7.61 0.44 1.96
CA VAL A 91 6.79 1.66 1.85
C VAL A 91 7.40 2.68 0.88
N GLY A 92 8.72 2.70 0.74
CA GLY A 92 9.44 3.67 -0.11
C GLY A 92 9.09 3.53 -1.59
N ILE A 93 9.09 2.29 -2.09
CA ILE A 93 8.86 1.99 -3.50
C ILE A 93 7.43 1.54 -3.82
N SER A 94 6.61 1.31 -2.79
CA SER A 94 5.19 1.06 -2.97
C SER A 94 4.46 2.36 -3.30
N VAL A 95 3.57 2.30 -4.30
CA VAL A 95 2.88 3.47 -4.83
C VAL A 95 1.40 3.18 -5.00
N SER A 96 0.56 4.17 -4.68
CA SER A 96 -0.85 4.20 -5.07
C SER A 96 -1.15 5.48 -5.84
N ARG A 97 -1.64 5.38 -7.07
CA ARG A 97 -2.05 6.54 -7.88
C ARG A 97 -3.36 7.17 -7.37
N VAL A 98 -4.21 6.38 -6.75
CA VAL A 98 -5.43 6.87 -6.09
C VAL A 98 -5.09 7.57 -4.78
N GLY A 99 -4.14 7.01 -4.02
CA GLY A 99 -3.61 7.57 -2.80
C GLY A 99 -4.70 7.89 -1.77
N GLY A 100 -4.59 9.06 -1.16
CA GLY A 100 -5.50 9.51 -0.12
C GLY A 100 -6.96 9.67 -0.55
N ASN A 101 -7.26 9.66 -1.84
CA ASN A 101 -8.65 9.76 -2.32
C ASN A 101 -9.47 8.49 -2.03
N ALA A 102 -8.81 7.35 -1.85
CA ALA A 102 -9.44 6.09 -1.45
C ALA A 102 -9.62 5.95 0.06
N GLN A 103 -9.02 6.84 0.85
CA GLN A 103 -9.05 6.78 2.31
C GLN A 103 -10.25 7.57 2.87
N ILE A 104 -10.80 7.07 3.98
CA ILE A 104 -11.75 7.85 4.78
C ILE A 104 -11.04 9.08 5.38
N LYS A 105 -11.81 10.11 5.74
CA LYS A 105 -11.24 11.39 6.20
C LYS A 105 -10.33 11.27 7.42
N SER A 106 -10.67 10.40 8.37
CA SER A 106 -9.86 10.13 9.56
C SER A 106 -8.50 9.54 9.19
N MET A 107 -8.48 8.46 8.41
CA MET A 107 -7.24 7.81 7.96
C MET A 107 -6.37 8.78 7.17
N LYS A 108 -6.93 9.54 6.23
CA LYS A 108 -6.20 10.55 5.46
C LYS A 108 -5.50 11.57 6.36
N LYS A 109 -6.16 11.96 7.46
CA LYS A 109 -5.63 12.94 8.42
C LYS A 109 -4.51 12.38 9.28
N VAL A 110 -4.61 11.12 9.72
CA VAL A 110 -3.62 10.52 10.64
C VAL A 110 -2.43 9.90 9.89
N ALA A 111 -2.64 9.34 8.71
CA ALA A 111 -1.59 8.66 7.95
C ALA A 111 -0.80 9.56 7.00
N GLY A 112 -1.15 10.85 6.87
CA GLY A 112 -0.60 11.75 5.86
C GLY A 112 0.92 11.91 5.91
N THR A 113 1.53 11.88 7.08
CA THR A 113 2.99 12.01 7.26
C THR A 113 3.72 10.69 7.36
N LEU A 114 3.02 9.58 7.54
CA LEU A 114 3.61 8.29 7.89
C LEU A 114 4.67 7.82 6.87
N LYS A 115 4.38 7.98 5.57
CA LYS A 115 5.32 7.60 4.50
C LYS A 115 6.62 8.40 4.56
N VAL A 116 6.52 9.70 4.79
CA VAL A 116 7.68 10.60 4.91
C VAL A 116 8.47 10.28 6.17
N ASP A 117 7.79 10.10 7.30
CA ASP A 117 8.41 9.73 8.57
C ASP A 117 9.20 8.41 8.45
N GLN A 118 8.64 7.42 7.75
CA GLN A 118 9.29 6.13 7.52
C GLN A 118 10.49 6.22 6.57
N ALA A 119 10.40 7.04 5.52
CA ALA A 119 11.52 7.28 4.61
C ALA A 119 12.70 7.94 5.35
N GLN A 120 12.41 8.96 6.14
CA GLN A 120 13.42 9.65 6.95
C GLN A 120 14.05 8.72 7.99
N TYR A 121 13.25 7.89 8.66
CA TYR A 121 13.75 6.89 9.60
C TYR A 121 14.74 5.92 8.94
N ARG A 122 14.40 5.37 7.76
CA ARG A 122 15.27 4.42 7.07
C ARG A 122 16.60 5.05 6.63
N GLU A 123 16.57 6.28 6.18
CA GLU A 123 17.77 7.01 5.82
C GLU A 123 18.69 7.20 7.05
N LEU A 124 18.13 7.67 8.17
CA LEU A 124 18.87 7.87 9.41
C LEU A 124 19.32 6.55 10.05
N GLU A 125 18.53 5.46 9.95
CA GLU A 125 18.91 4.14 10.42
C GLU A 125 20.16 3.63 9.71
N ALA A 126 20.26 3.85 8.39
CA ALA A 126 21.44 3.50 7.62
C ALA A 126 22.68 4.27 8.11
N PHE A 127 22.54 5.57 8.37
CA PHE A 127 23.62 6.40 8.93
C PHE A 127 24.02 6.00 10.36
N SER A 128 23.07 5.65 11.21
CA SER A 128 23.32 5.28 12.62
C SER A 128 24.22 4.07 12.79
N LYS A 129 24.27 3.21 11.79
CA LYS A 129 25.18 2.04 11.78
C LYS A 129 26.66 2.41 11.60
N PHE A 130 26.96 3.60 11.13
CA PHE A 130 28.30 4.07 10.81
C PHE A 130 28.82 5.17 11.74
N GLY A 131 27.97 5.75 12.59
CA GLY A 131 28.32 6.87 13.47
C GLY A 131 28.04 6.59 14.94
N SER A 132 28.98 6.97 15.83
CA SER A 132 28.88 6.75 17.28
C SER A 132 28.16 7.89 18.01
N ASP A 133 28.18 9.11 17.47
CA ASP A 133 27.64 10.30 18.13
C ASP A 133 26.49 10.88 17.31
N LEU A 134 25.26 10.55 17.72
CA LEU A 134 24.05 11.12 17.14
C LEU A 134 23.50 12.23 18.03
N ASP A 135 23.08 13.33 17.40
CA ASP A 135 22.43 14.44 18.11
C ASP A 135 21.05 14.03 18.65
N PRO A 136 20.54 14.69 19.70
CA PRO A 136 19.26 14.35 20.32
C PRO A 136 18.07 14.40 19.36
N ALA A 137 18.09 15.26 18.35
CA ALA A 137 17.02 15.34 17.35
C ALA A 137 16.98 14.09 16.47
N THR A 138 18.14 13.63 16.00
CA THR A 138 18.28 12.39 15.23
C THR A 138 17.86 11.17 16.05
N LEU A 139 18.24 11.10 17.31
CA LEU A 139 17.81 10.03 18.22
C LEU A 139 16.28 9.99 18.38
N ALA A 140 15.63 11.15 18.47
CA ALA A 140 14.18 11.24 18.57
C ALA A 140 13.47 10.73 17.30
N VAL A 141 14.01 11.02 16.12
CA VAL A 141 13.48 10.50 14.84
C VAL A 141 13.66 8.99 14.75
N LEU A 142 14.80 8.46 15.16
CA LEU A 142 15.08 7.03 15.20
C LEU A 142 14.15 6.29 16.17
N ASP A 143 13.93 6.85 17.37
CA ASP A 143 13.02 6.28 18.35
C ASP A 143 11.56 6.22 17.82
N LYS A 144 11.07 7.34 17.29
CA LYS A 144 9.74 7.42 16.67
C LYS A 144 9.59 6.44 15.51
N GLY A 145 10.58 6.38 14.62
CA GLY A 145 10.57 5.53 13.45
C GLY A 145 10.57 4.04 13.78
N SER A 146 11.38 3.62 14.75
CA SER A 146 11.41 2.22 15.21
C SER A 146 10.07 1.78 15.80
N LYS A 147 9.41 2.65 16.55
CA LYS A 147 8.08 2.41 17.11
C LYS A 147 7.01 2.35 16.01
N ASN A 148 7.09 3.24 15.02
CA ASN A 148 6.21 3.17 13.85
C ASN A 148 6.37 1.85 13.08
N VAL A 149 7.59 1.35 12.90
CA VAL A 149 7.81 0.02 12.32
C VAL A 149 7.16 -1.08 13.17
N ALA A 150 7.29 -1.00 14.49
CA ALA A 150 6.73 -2.01 15.39
C ALA A 150 5.19 -2.06 15.36
N ILE A 151 4.52 -0.90 15.41
CA ILE A 151 3.04 -0.84 15.38
C ILE A 151 2.43 -1.19 14.01
N LEU A 152 3.21 -1.11 12.95
CA LEU A 152 2.77 -1.51 11.60
C LEU A 152 2.92 -3.01 11.35
N LYS A 153 3.59 -3.75 12.24
CA LYS A 153 3.62 -5.21 12.17
C LYS A 153 2.23 -5.79 12.46
N GLN A 154 1.86 -6.79 11.68
CA GLN A 154 0.55 -7.41 11.77
C GLN A 154 0.68 -8.92 11.65
N ASN A 155 -0.02 -9.65 12.50
CA ASN A 155 -0.06 -11.10 12.43
C ASN A 155 -0.84 -11.58 11.21
N LEU A 156 -0.48 -12.78 10.75
CA LEU A 156 -1.19 -13.43 9.66
C LEU A 156 -2.65 -13.71 10.06
N PHE A 157 -3.57 -13.47 9.14
CA PHE A 157 -5.02 -13.65 9.36
C PHE A 157 -5.62 -12.82 10.51
N SER A 158 -4.99 -11.71 10.87
CA SER A 158 -5.45 -10.82 11.93
C SER A 158 -5.71 -9.41 11.39
N PRO A 159 -6.81 -9.19 10.64
CA PRO A 159 -7.14 -7.87 10.12
C PRO A 159 -7.59 -6.94 11.24
N ASN A 160 -7.10 -5.71 11.22
CA ASN A 160 -7.53 -4.66 12.13
C ASN A 160 -8.71 -3.88 11.55
N LYS A 161 -9.66 -3.50 12.39
CA LYS A 161 -10.73 -2.59 11.99
C LYS A 161 -10.16 -1.20 11.71
N ILE A 162 -10.89 -0.39 10.92
CA ILE A 162 -10.40 0.92 10.50
C ILE A 162 -10.21 1.87 11.70
N GLU A 163 -11.06 1.77 12.70
CA GLU A 163 -10.96 2.56 13.94
C GLU A 163 -9.70 2.21 14.73
N GLU A 164 -9.35 0.94 14.77
CA GLU A 164 -8.13 0.44 15.42
C GLU A 164 -6.89 0.92 14.65
N GLN A 165 -6.92 0.84 13.30
CA GLN A 165 -5.84 1.33 12.45
C GLN A 165 -5.63 2.84 12.66
N ASP A 166 -6.69 3.64 12.67
CA ASP A 166 -6.63 5.09 12.89
C ASP A 166 -6.00 5.42 14.25
N ALA A 167 -6.41 4.72 15.30
CA ALA A 167 -5.88 4.92 16.65
C ALA A 167 -4.40 4.56 16.75
N ILE A 168 -4.01 3.41 16.22
CA ILE A 168 -2.62 2.91 16.22
C ILE A 168 -1.71 3.89 15.45
N ILE A 169 -2.11 4.27 14.23
CA ILE A 169 -1.32 5.19 13.40
C ILE A 169 -1.25 6.58 14.03
N TYR A 170 -2.32 7.05 14.65
CA TYR A 170 -2.31 8.32 15.37
C TYR A 170 -1.29 8.33 16.51
N CYS A 171 -1.24 7.27 17.32
CA CYS A 171 -0.26 7.14 18.40
C CYS A 171 1.17 7.19 17.88
N GLY A 172 1.46 6.50 16.76
CA GLY A 172 2.79 6.49 16.15
C GLY A 172 3.17 7.85 15.55
N THR A 173 2.31 8.41 14.71
CA THR A 173 2.61 9.66 13.99
C THR A 173 2.72 10.87 14.92
N ARG A 174 1.99 10.89 16.04
CA ARG A 174 2.04 11.93 17.06
C ARG A 174 3.13 11.73 18.11
N GLY A 175 3.90 10.63 18.03
CA GLY A 175 4.98 10.36 18.97
C GLY A 175 4.52 10.08 20.41
N LEU A 176 3.26 9.63 20.57
CA LEU A 176 2.69 9.32 21.90
C LEU A 176 3.34 8.11 22.56
N LEU A 177 4.08 7.32 21.77
CA LEU A 177 4.74 6.09 22.24
C LEU A 177 6.17 6.35 22.76
N LYS A 178 6.60 7.60 22.90
CA LYS A 178 7.97 7.97 23.28
C LYS A 178 8.50 7.22 24.51
N ASN A 179 7.66 7.01 25.52
CA ASN A 179 8.03 6.34 26.76
C ASN A 179 7.66 4.87 26.82
N VAL A 180 7.20 4.28 25.71
CA VAL A 180 6.80 2.86 25.64
C VAL A 180 7.94 2.07 24.99
N PRO A 181 8.48 1.04 25.65
CA PRO A 181 9.47 0.14 25.05
C PRO A 181 8.89 -0.62 23.86
N VAL A 182 9.69 -0.83 22.81
CA VAL A 182 9.25 -1.50 21.56
C VAL A 182 8.78 -2.95 21.80
N HIS A 183 9.25 -3.61 22.87
CA HIS A 183 8.90 -5.00 23.20
C HIS A 183 7.64 -5.15 24.05
N LYS A 184 6.99 -4.07 24.41
CA LYS A 184 5.71 -4.02 25.15
C LYS A 184 4.57 -3.60 24.25
#